data_480bd5bd9bdd40ac9ead680d3f76ff46
#
_entry.id   480bd5bd9bdd40ac9ead680d3f76ff46
#
_cell.length_a   1.000
_cell.length_b   1.000
_cell.length_c   1.000
_cell.angle_alpha   90.00
_cell.angle_beta   90.00
_cell.angle_gamma   90.00
#
_symmetry.space_group_name_H-M   'P 1'
#
loop_
_entity.id
_entity.type
_entity.pdbx_description
1 polymer ?
#
loop_
_entity_poly.entity_id
_entity_poly.type
_entity_poly.pdbx_seq_one_letter_code
_entity_poly.pdbx_strand_id
1 'polypeptide(L)'
;MDARMEAKKPYLIICEGDSEFAYVQELNRFLNEKGLPIVFMARNAGGGGFKNLRQICRTLKTRKNGRTYIVADKDIYQRDDNGNGTAYGKEKDHMPPFLFQTWNFEDFLLMHFSLDVVSAWREEAARSGHLRNPLHGSAYLPIFQAFCVRNKDALKFMFPYEKGDMPFALTDSHVELLFANNAEDSFPHSEFATLIQKILQ
;
A
#
# COMPACT_ATOMS: atom_id res chain seq x y z
N MET A 1 28.33 -29.88 2.23
CA MET A 1 26.85 -29.91 2.27
C MET A 1 26.36 -28.72 1.50
N ASP A 2 25.95 -28.92 0.24
CA ASP A 2 25.37 -27.84 -0.58
C ASP A 2 24.01 -27.49 -0.01
N ALA A 3 23.94 -26.34 0.65
CA ALA A 3 22.64 -25.71 0.93
C ALA A 3 22.04 -25.36 -0.44
N ARG A 4 21.17 -26.21 -0.97
CA ARG A 4 20.33 -25.87 -2.11
C ARG A 4 19.59 -24.60 -1.73
N MET A 5 19.98 -23.47 -2.31
CA MET A 5 19.23 -22.23 -2.21
C MET A 5 17.80 -22.55 -2.67
N GLU A 6 16.86 -22.56 -1.74
CA GLU A 6 15.45 -22.68 -2.09
C GLU A 6 15.12 -21.56 -3.08
N ALA A 7 14.58 -21.96 -4.23
CA ALA A 7 14.23 -20.98 -5.25
C ALA A 7 13.20 -19.99 -4.67
N LYS A 8 13.53 -18.69 -4.69
CA LYS A 8 12.63 -17.63 -4.24
C LYS A 8 11.30 -17.77 -4.96
N LYS A 9 10.22 -17.84 -4.19
CA LYS A 9 8.85 -17.93 -4.73
C LYS A 9 8.34 -16.52 -5.02
N PRO A 10 8.22 -16.10 -6.29
CA PRO A 10 7.81 -14.75 -6.61
C PRO A 10 6.32 -14.52 -6.38
N TYR A 11 5.98 -13.37 -5.81
CA TYR A 11 4.65 -12.77 -5.84
C TYR A 11 4.64 -11.64 -6.85
N LEU A 12 3.63 -11.53 -7.69
CA LEU A 12 3.47 -10.40 -8.58
C LEU A 12 2.53 -9.38 -7.94
N ILE A 13 3.04 -8.18 -7.70
CA ILE A 13 2.28 -7.05 -7.18
C ILE A 13 2.12 -6.01 -8.28
N ILE A 14 0.88 -5.76 -8.66
CA ILE A 14 0.53 -4.67 -9.58
C ILE A 14 0.16 -3.48 -8.71
N CYS A 15 0.98 -2.45 -8.75
CA CYS A 15 0.84 -1.22 -7.98
C CYS A 15 0.03 -0.21 -8.78
N GLU A 16 -0.91 0.49 -8.15
CA GLU A 16 -1.67 1.54 -8.83
C GLU A 16 -0.75 2.67 -9.27
N GLY A 17 0.17 3.10 -8.42
CA GLY A 17 1.04 4.24 -8.65
C GLY A 17 2.46 4.05 -8.09
N ASP A 18 3.17 5.19 -8.05
CA ASP A 18 4.58 5.25 -7.70
C ASP A 18 4.82 4.95 -6.22
N SER A 19 3.95 5.39 -5.32
CA SER A 19 4.08 5.20 -3.86
C SER A 19 4.07 3.71 -3.49
N GLU A 20 3.10 2.95 -3.98
CA GLU A 20 3.00 1.51 -3.78
C GLU A 20 4.20 0.79 -4.40
N PHE A 21 4.62 1.24 -5.60
CA PHE A 21 5.76 0.65 -6.28
C PHE A 21 7.05 0.87 -5.49
N ALA A 22 7.32 2.08 -5.02
CA ALA A 22 8.48 2.40 -4.18
C ALA A 22 8.51 1.58 -2.89
N TYR A 23 7.34 1.43 -2.23
CA TYR A 23 7.22 0.59 -1.05
C TYR A 23 7.56 -0.88 -1.33
N VAL A 24 7.07 -1.45 -2.43
CA VAL A 24 7.39 -2.85 -2.76
C VAL A 24 8.88 -3.03 -3.06
N GLN A 25 9.54 -2.05 -3.64
CA GLN A 25 11.00 -2.09 -3.83
C GLN A 25 11.73 -2.09 -2.49
N GLU A 26 11.33 -1.22 -1.57
CA GLU A 26 11.89 -1.16 -0.22
C GLU A 26 11.62 -2.45 0.59
N LEU A 27 10.41 -3.01 0.48
CA LEU A 27 10.08 -4.30 1.08
C LEU A 27 10.99 -5.42 0.57
N ASN A 28 11.29 -5.45 -0.74
CA ASN A 28 12.24 -6.41 -1.30
C ASN A 28 13.65 -6.21 -0.76
N ARG A 29 14.12 -4.95 -0.59
CA ARG A 29 15.40 -4.65 0.03
C ARG A 29 15.45 -5.25 1.43
N PHE A 30 14.46 -4.94 2.26
CA PHE A 30 14.32 -5.45 3.62
C PHE A 30 14.33 -6.99 3.67
N LEU A 31 13.53 -7.66 2.84
CA LEU A 31 13.45 -9.12 2.79
C LEU A 31 14.77 -9.77 2.35
N ASN A 32 15.47 -9.15 1.40
CA ASN A 32 16.77 -9.63 0.95
C ASN A 32 17.84 -9.51 2.05
N GLU A 33 17.86 -8.40 2.80
CA GLU A 33 18.77 -8.21 3.94
C GLU A 33 18.53 -9.22 5.05
N LYS A 34 17.28 -9.68 5.21
CA LYS A 34 16.91 -10.76 6.14
C LYS A 34 17.20 -12.17 5.60
N GLY A 35 17.63 -12.30 4.35
CA GLY A 35 17.87 -13.59 3.72
C GLY A 35 16.61 -14.42 3.46
N LEU A 36 15.43 -13.81 3.47
CA LEU A 36 14.18 -14.52 3.28
C LEU A 36 13.99 -14.94 1.82
N PRO A 37 13.52 -16.17 1.54
CA PRO A 37 13.36 -16.72 0.19
C PRO A 37 12.06 -16.20 -0.49
N ILE A 38 11.73 -14.95 -0.29
CA ILE A 38 10.53 -14.29 -0.78
C ILE A 38 10.95 -13.12 -1.68
N VAL A 39 10.23 -12.91 -2.78
CA VAL A 39 10.41 -11.74 -3.64
C VAL A 39 9.07 -11.25 -4.18
N PHE A 40 8.85 -9.96 -4.13
CA PHE A 40 7.72 -9.29 -4.76
C PHE A 40 8.15 -8.66 -6.09
N MET A 41 7.66 -9.19 -7.19
CA MET A 41 7.85 -8.59 -8.52
C MET A 41 6.84 -7.45 -8.68
N ALA A 42 7.29 -6.21 -8.56
CA ALA A 42 6.42 -5.05 -8.72
C ALA A 42 6.20 -4.68 -10.19
N ARG A 43 4.99 -4.21 -10.51
CA ARG A 43 4.63 -3.56 -11.77
C ARG A 43 3.82 -2.32 -11.46
N ASN A 44 4.31 -1.18 -11.91
CA ASN A 44 3.64 0.10 -11.74
C ASN A 44 2.64 0.33 -12.87
N ALA A 45 1.40 0.65 -12.55
CA ALA A 45 0.36 1.00 -13.52
C ALA A 45 0.42 2.48 -13.94
N GLY A 46 1.26 3.29 -13.27
CA GLY A 46 1.48 4.70 -13.60
C GLY A 46 0.33 5.62 -13.20
N GLY A 47 -0.44 5.25 -12.19
CA GLY A 47 -1.66 5.97 -11.79
C GLY A 47 -2.83 5.79 -12.77
N GLY A 48 -3.79 6.72 -12.75
CA GLY A 48 -4.92 6.70 -13.68
C GLY A 48 -6.02 5.70 -13.35
N GLY A 49 -5.98 5.14 -12.15
CA GLY A 49 -7.05 4.34 -11.60
C GLY A 49 -7.28 3.00 -12.32
N PHE A 50 -8.50 2.50 -12.21
CA PHE A 50 -8.89 1.18 -12.68
C PHE A 50 -8.57 0.91 -14.16
N LYS A 51 -8.67 1.92 -15.03
CA LYS A 51 -8.41 1.77 -16.47
C LYS A 51 -6.97 1.29 -16.73
N ASN A 52 -6.00 1.89 -16.08
CA ASN A 52 -4.59 1.53 -16.26
C ASN A 52 -4.27 0.18 -15.62
N LEU A 53 -4.81 -0.09 -14.43
CA LEU A 53 -4.70 -1.40 -13.79
C LEU A 53 -5.23 -2.52 -14.69
N ARG A 54 -6.41 -2.33 -15.29
CA ARG A 54 -6.99 -3.27 -16.24
C ARG A 54 -6.09 -3.49 -17.46
N GLN A 55 -5.54 -2.42 -18.02
CA GLN A 55 -4.67 -2.51 -19.17
C GLN A 55 -3.40 -3.32 -18.86
N ILE A 56 -2.75 -3.06 -17.73
CA ILE A 56 -1.54 -3.80 -17.35
C ILE A 56 -1.84 -5.28 -17.08
N CYS A 57 -2.95 -5.60 -16.43
CA CYS A 57 -3.39 -6.98 -16.23
C CYS A 57 -3.58 -7.73 -17.55
N ARG A 58 -4.19 -7.08 -18.54
CA ARG A 58 -4.34 -7.64 -19.89
C ARG A 58 -3.00 -7.85 -20.61
N THR A 59 -2.11 -6.87 -20.53
CA THR A 59 -0.77 -6.95 -21.12
C THR A 59 0.05 -8.09 -20.53
N LEU A 60 0.00 -8.25 -19.21
CA LEU A 60 0.72 -9.31 -18.50
C LEU A 60 0.01 -10.67 -18.60
N LYS A 61 -1.19 -10.72 -19.19
CA LYS A 61 -2.04 -11.93 -19.23
C LYS A 61 -2.19 -12.56 -17.84
N THR A 62 -2.35 -11.70 -16.83
CA THR A 62 -2.42 -12.14 -15.44
C THR A 62 -3.65 -13.02 -15.24
N ARG A 63 -3.48 -14.07 -14.43
CA ARG A 63 -4.55 -14.97 -14.03
C ARG A 63 -4.63 -15.00 -12.50
N LYS A 64 -5.78 -15.39 -11.97
CA LYS A 64 -5.93 -15.72 -10.55
C LYS A 64 -5.07 -16.97 -10.24
N ASN A 65 -3.85 -16.78 -9.79
CA ASN A 65 -2.90 -17.87 -9.51
C ASN A 65 -2.49 -17.97 -8.02
N GLY A 66 -3.17 -17.21 -7.15
CA GLY A 66 -2.88 -17.18 -5.72
C GLY A 66 -1.60 -16.43 -5.32
N ARG A 67 -0.86 -15.86 -6.30
CA ARG A 67 0.39 -15.10 -6.07
C ARG A 67 0.47 -13.80 -6.87
N THR A 68 -0.61 -13.41 -7.51
CA THR A 68 -0.72 -12.13 -8.20
C THR A 68 -1.80 -11.31 -7.53
N TYR A 69 -1.47 -10.09 -7.15
CA TYR A 69 -2.34 -9.16 -6.43
C TYR A 69 -2.25 -7.77 -7.03
N ILE A 70 -3.29 -6.99 -6.84
CA ILE A 70 -3.33 -5.57 -7.19
C ILE A 70 -3.38 -4.80 -5.87
N VAL A 71 -2.42 -3.89 -5.66
CA VAL A 71 -2.41 -2.97 -4.53
C VAL A 71 -2.90 -1.62 -5.02
N ALA A 72 -3.96 -1.13 -4.40
CA ALA A 72 -4.61 0.10 -4.82
C ALA A 72 -5.32 0.80 -3.65
N ASP A 73 -5.49 2.09 -3.79
CA ASP A 73 -6.28 2.91 -2.88
C ASP A 73 -7.77 2.57 -3.01
N LYS A 74 -8.50 2.54 -1.93
CA LYS A 74 -9.93 2.24 -1.93
C LYS A 74 -10.77 3.29 -2.65
N ASP A 75 -10.23 4.48 -2.82
CA ASP A 75 -10.87 5.57 -3.57
C ASP A 75 -11.04 5.26 -5.06
N ILE A 76 -10.20 4.41 -5.65
CA ILE A 76 -10.38 3.90 -7.01
C ILE A 76 -11.76 3.27 -7.17
N TYR A 77 -12.14 2.42 -6.23
CA TYR A 77 -13.44 1.76 -6.24
C TYR A 77 -14.56 2.78 -6.22
N GLN A 78 -14.45 3.80 -5.37
CA GLN A 78 -15.47 4.84 -5.25
C GLN A 78 -15.56 5.72 -6.49
N ARG A 79 -14.41 6.09 -7.07
CA ARG A 79 -14.36 6.92 -8.30
C ARG A 79 -14.90 6.19 -9.52
N ASP A 80 -14.56 4.92 -9.68
CA ASP A 80 -15.04 4.12 -10.80
C ASP A 80 -16.49 3.66 -10.62
N ASP A 81 -16.99 3.72 -9.41
CA ASP A 81 -18.34 3.30 -9.14
C ASP A 81 -19.37 4.42 -9.33
N ASN A 82 -19.09 5.62 -9.64
CA ASN A 82 -20.03 6.72 -9.96
C ASN A 82 -21.54 6.39 -9.79
N GLY A 83 -21.88 5.46 -8.91
CA GLY A 83 -23.19 4.93 -8.65
C GLY A 83 -23.79 4.02 -9.73
N ASN A 84 -23.03 3.57 -10.73
CA ASN A 84 -23.56 2.90 -11.92
C ASN A 84 -23.02 1.47 -12.20
N GLY A 85 -22.36 0.83 -11.22
CA GLY A 85 -21.86 -0.55 -11.39
C GLY A 85 -20.90 -0.68 -12.57
N THR A 86 -19.82 0.04 -12.48
CA THR A 86 -18.84 0.33 -13.50
C THR A 86 -17.98 -0.85 -13.91
N ALA A 87 -16.97 -0.56 -14.70
CA ALA A 87 -16.01 -1.51 -15.24
C ALA A 87 -15.38 -2.41 -14.16
N TYR A 88 -15.14 -1.90 -12.94
CA TYR A 88 -14.66 -2.71 -11.81
C TYR A 88 -15.63 -3.84 -11.46
N GLY A 89 -16.92 -3.54 -11.24
CA GLY A 89 -17.91 -4.54 -10.88
C GLY A 89 -18.06 -5.65 -11.92
N LYS A 90 -17.84 -5.32 -13.19
CA LYS A 90 -17.92 -6.27 -14.32
C LYS A 90 -16.63 -7.09 -14.50
N GLU A 91 -15.49 -6.54 -14.16
CA GLU A 91 -14.20 -7.16 -14.50
C GLU A 91 -13.43 -7.71 -13.29
N LYS A 92 -13.79 -7.35 -12.05
CA LYS A 92 -13.10 -7.79 -10.83
C LYS A 92 -12.93 -9.32 -10.74
N ASP A 93 -13.90 -10.07 -11.27
CA ASP A 93 -13.87 -11.52 -11.25
C ASP A 93 -12.87 -12.12 -12.25
N HIS A 94 -12.41 -11.33 -13.20
CA HIS A 94 -11.42 -11.71 -14.21
C HIS A 94 -10.01 -11.14 -13.93
N MET A 95 -9.88 -10.31 -12.89
CA MET A 95 -8.62 -9.71 -12.47
C MET A 95 -8.02 -10.43 -11.26
N PRO A 96 -6.71 -10.26 -10.98
CA PRO A 96 -6.14 -10.66 -9.71
C PRO A 96 -6.88 -10.00 -8.53
N PRO A 97 -6.85 -10.62 -7.33
CA PRO A 97 -7.44 -10.01 -6.15
C PRO A 97 -6.87 -8.61 -5.89
N PHE A 98 -7.75 -7.68 -5.53
CA PHE A 98 -7.36 -6.37 -5.04
C PHE A 98 -7.03 -6.46 -3.55
N LEU A 99 -6.01 -5.74 -3.16
CA LEU A 99 -5.61 -5.49 -1.78
C LEU A 99 -5.72 -3.99 -1.57
N PHE A 100 -6.79 -3.57 -0.94
CA PHE A 100 -7.08 -2.16 -0.76
C PHE A 100 -6.37 -1.58 0.45
N GLN A 101 -5.93 -0.31 0.28
CA GLN A 101 -5.57 0.57 1.37
C GLN A 101 -6.80 1.39 1.76
N THR A 102 -7.02 1.58 3.06
CA THR A 102 -8.09 2.47 3.51
C THR A 102 -7.71 3.89 3.21
N TRP A 103 -8.35 4.42 2.23
CA TRP A 103 -8.31 5.68 1.51
C TRP A 103 -7.04 5.86 0.69
N ASN A 104 -5.92 6.33 1.26
CA ASN A 104 -4.70 6.64 0.49
C ASN A 104 -3.53 5.77 0.97
N PHE A 105 -2.58 5.55 0.09
CA PHE A 105 -1.39 4.77 0.41
C PHE A 105 -0.53 5.43 1.50
N GLU A 106 -0.52 6.75 1.55
CA GLU A 106 0.19 7.48 2.59
C GLU A 106 -0.37 7.20 4.01
N ASP A 107 -1.66 6.93 4.15
CA ASP A 107 -2.25 6.49 5.41
C ASP A 107 -1.64 5.15 5.88
N PHE A 108 -1.41 4.24 4.93
CA PHE A 108 -0.73 2.97 5.18
C PHE A 108 0.72 3.18 5.64
N LEU A 109 1.45 4.16 5.10
CA LEU A 109 2.82 4.43 5.53
C LEU A 109 2.90 4.78 7.03
N LEU A 110 1.90 5.48 7.57
CA LEU A 110 1.85 5.84 9.00
C LEU A 110 1.67 4.63 9.92
N MET A 111 1.15 3.51 9.43
CA MET A 111 0.98 2.29 10.24
C MET A 111 2.31 1.67 10.68
N HIS A 112 3.43 2.09 10.08
CA HIS A 112 4.78 1.65 10.46
C HIS A 112 5.35 2.37 11.67
N PHE A 113 4.58 3.28 12.29
CA PHE A 113 5.00 4.09 13.42
C PHE A 113 4.18 3.78 14.68
N SER A 114 4.55 4.42 15.79
CA SER A 114 3.90 4.18 17.07
C SER A 114 2.39 4.42 17.01
N LEU A 115 1.65 3.76 17.92
CA LEU A 115 0.20 3.96 18.04
C LEU A 115 -0.16 5.43 18.30
N ASP A 116 0.71 6.19 18.94
CA ASP A 116 0.49 7.63 19.17
C ASP A 116 0.46 8.40 17.85
N VAL A 117 1.37 8.08 16.91
CA VAL A 117 1.38 8.68 15.56
C VAL A 117 0.11 8.31 14.80
N VAL A 118 -0.26 7.04 14.82
CA VAL A 118 -1.47 6.55 14.14
C VAL A 118 -2.73 7.20 14.73
N SER A 119 -2.80 7.32 16.06
CA SER A 119 -3.92 7.98 16.75
C SER A 119 -4.01 9.47 16.41
N ALA A 120 -2.88 10.17 16.45
CA ALA A 120 -2.81 11.59 16.07
C ALA A 120 -3.23 11.81 14.59
N TRP A 121 -2.84 10.89 13.69
CA TRP A 121 -3.31 10.95 12.30
C TRP A 121 -4.81 10.70 12.18
N ARG A 122 -5.35 9.75 12.92
CA ARG A 122 -6.80 9.49 12.96
C ARG A 122 -7.60 10.72 13.39
N GLU A 123 -7.11 11.45 14.40
CA GLU A 123 -7.71 12.71 14.85
C GLU A 123 -7.63 13.80 13.76
N GLU A 124 -6.50 13.93 13.07
CA GLU A 124 -6.33 14.87 11.96
C GLU A 124 -7.25 14.52 10.79
N ALA A 125 -7.35 13.25 10.43
CA ALA A 125 -8.24 12.75 9.39
C ALA A 125 -9.72 12.99 9.73
N ALA A 126 -10.09 12.87 11.02
CA ALA A 126 -11.43 13.20 11.49
C ALA A 126 -11.73 14.70 11.37
N ARG A 127 -10.78 15.56 11.78
CA ARG A 127 -10.92 17.03 11.73
C ARG A 127 -11.02 17.55 10.30
N SER A 128 -10.21 17.00 9.39
CA SER A 128 -10.20 17.37 7.97
C SER A 128 -11.39 16.81 7.18
N GLY A 129 -12.16 15.91 7.79
CA GLY A 129 -13.24 15.17 7.10
C GLY A 129 -12.77 13.98 6.29
N HIS A 130 -11.46 13.75 6.17
CA HIS A 130 -10.87 12.65 5.41
C HIS A 130 -11.35 11.27 5.88
N LEU A 131 -11.57 11.09 7.19
CA LEU A 131 -12.06 9.84 7.76
C LEU A 131 -13.46 9.44 7.23
N ARG A 132 -14.32 10.42 6.94
CA ARG A 132 -15.70 10.20 6.46
C ARG A 132 -15.81 10.23 4.95
N ASN A 133 -15.05 11.11 4.33
CA ASN A 133 -15.04 11.33 2.89
C ASN A 133 -13.60 11.47 2.41
N PRO A 134 -13.07 10.44 1.71
CA PRO A 134 -11.67 10.43 1.33
C PRO A 134 -11.29 11.68 0.56
N LEU A 135 -10.26 12.36 1.03
CA LEU A 135 -9.64 13.45 0.32
C LEU A 135 -8.63 12.91 -0.68
N HIS A 136 -8.52 13.54 -1.83
CA HIS A 136 -7.66 13.09 -2.93
C HIS A 136 -6.71 14.18 -3.40
N GLY A 137 -5.56 13.76 -3.93
CA GLY A 137 -4.65 14.60 -4.68
C GLY A 137 -4.31 15.92 -3.98
N SER A 138 -4.67 17.03 -4.60
CA SER A 138 -4.38 18.39 -4.11
C SER A 138 -5.05 18.76 -2.78
N ALA A 139 -6.13 18.10 -2.42
CA ALA A 139 -6.80 18.32 -1.13
C ALA A 139 -6.18 17.49 0.00
N TYR A 140 -5.71 16.30 -0.28
CA TYR A 140 -5.14 15.37 0.69
C TYR A 140 -3.68 15.68 1.04
N LEU A 141 -2.83 15.78 0.02
CA LEU A 141 -1.38 15.85 0.18
C LEU A 141 -0.90 17.00 1.08
N PRO A 142 -1.45 18.22 1.01
CA PRO A 142 -1.04 19.30 1.92
C PRO A 142 -1.33 18.99 3.40
N ILE A 143 -2.45 18.31 3.69
CA ILE A 143 -2.82 17.93 5.07
C ILE A 143 -1.85 16.88 5.60
N PHE A 144 -1.58 15.86 4.79
CA PHE A 144 -0.61 14.81 5.12
C PHE A 144 0.79 15.39 5.35
N GLN A 145 1.28 16.23 4.43
CA GLN A 145 2.59 16.87 4.57
C GLN A 145 2.67 17.75 5.82
N ALA A 146 1.65 18.55 6.11
CA ALA A 146 1.60 19.38 7.32
C ALA A 146 1.59 18.52 8.59
N PHE A 147 0.88 17.38 8.59
CA PHE A 147 0.93 16.41 9.68
C PHE A 147 2.35 15.85 9.86
N CYS A 148 2.99 15.41 8.78
CA CYS A 148 4.34 14.86 8.83
C CYS A 148 5.36 15.89 9.36
N VAL A 149 5.26 17.15 8.94
CA VAL A 149 6.14 18.23 9.45
C VAL A 149 5.97 18.42 10.96
N ARG A 150 4.72 18.45 11.46
CA ARG A 150 4.45 18.58 12.90
C ARG A 150 4.96 17.39 13.73
N ASN A 151 5.01 16.21 13.13
CA ASN A 151 5.41 14.96 13.79
C ASN A 151 6.80 14.47 13.32
N LYS A 152 7.63 15.33 12.75
CA LYS A 152 8.91 14.98 12.13
C LYS A 152 9.84 14.15 13.02
N ASP A 153 9.89 14.47 14.32
CA ASP A 153 10.77 13.80 15.28
C ASP A 153 10.33 12.34 15.56
N ALA A 154 9.02 12.07 15.49
CA ALA A 154 8.45 10.72 15.65
C ALA A 154 8.53 9.91 14.35
N LEU A 155 8.28 10.56 13.20
CA LEU A 155 8.27 9.91 11.90
C LEU A 155 9.67 9.68 11.33
N LYS A 156 10.59 10.61 11.56
CA LYS A 156 11.94 10.59 10.96
C LYS A 156 11.93 10.39 9.44
N PHE A 157 10.87 10.87 8.78
CA PHE A 157 10.77 10.85 7.33
C PHE A 157 11.88 11.67 6.69
N MET A 158 12.29 11.27 5.50
CA MET A 158 13.05 12.18 4.62
C MET A 158 12.11 13.32 4.20
N PHE A 159 12.55 14.56 4.39
CA PHE A 159 11.78 15.76 4.07
C PHE A 159 12.47 16.58 2.98
N PRO A 160 11.70 17.24 2.09
CA PRO A 160 10.23 17.14 1.98
C PRO A 160 9.76 15.77 1.50
N TYR A 161 8.62 15.28 1.98
CA TYR A 161 7.98 14.10 1.43
C TYR A 161 7.38 14.43 0.07
N GLU A 162 7.75 13.67 -0.94
CA GLU A 162 7.16 13.73 -2.27
C GLU A 162 6.36 12.45 -2.54
N LYS A 163 5.20 12.60 -3.18
CA LYS A 163 4.38 11.44 -3.54
C LYS A 163 5.15 10.56 -4.53
N GLY A 164 5.22 9.28 -4.24
CA GLY A 164 5.98 8.33 -5.05
C GLY A 164 7.33 7.94 -4.45
N ASP A 165 7.78 8.65 -3.41
CA ASP A 165 9.00 8.29 -2.69
C ASP A 165 8.70 7.37 -1.51
N MET A 166 9.69 6.56 -1.15
CA MET A 166 9.69 5.83 0.12
C MET A 166 10.40 6.69 1.18
N PRO A 167 9.66 7.26 2.15
CA PRO A 167 10.23 8.28 3.04
C PRO A 167 11.12 7.73 4.16
N PHE A 168 11.19 6.42 4.33
CA PHE A 168 12.01 5.74 5.34
C PHE A 168 12.45 4.36 4.88
N ALA A 169 13.55 3.87 5.43
CA ALA A 169 13.98 2.49 5.25
C ALA A 169 13.21 1.56 6.20
N LEU A 170 12.73 0.43 5.69
CA LEU A 170 12.06 -0.58 6.51
C LEU A 170 13.03 -1.24 7.48
N THR A 171 12.57 -1.42 8.71
CA THR A 171 13.24 -2.14 9.80
C THR A 171 12.31 -3.16 10.41
N ASP A 172 12.81 -4.06 11.27
CA ASP A 172 11.97 -5.01 12.01
C ASP A 172 10.89 -4.29 12.83
N SER A 173 11.26 -3.22 13.52
CA SER A 173 10.32 -2.43 14.31
C SER A 173 9.21 -1.82 13.46
N HIS A 174 9.52 -1.35 12.25
CA HIS A 174 8.50 -0.85 11.32
C HIS A 174 7.50 -1.94 10.92
N VAL A 175 7.99 -3.14 10.64
CA VAL A 175 7.13 -4.27 10.24
C VAL A 175 6.29 -4.77 11.42
N GLU A 176 6.86 -4.84 12.62
CA GLU A 176 6.12 -5.19 13.85
C GLU A 176 4.99 -4.18 14.12
N LEU A 177 5.29 -2.88 14.03
CA LEU A 177 4.30 -1.81 14.22
C LEU A 177 3.22 -1.85 13.13
N LEU A 178 3.60 -2.09 11.86
CA LEU A 178 2.62 -2.28 10.79
C LEU A 178 1.58 -3.35 11.15
N PHE A 179 2.04 -4.50 11.65
CA PHE A 179 1.12 -5.59 12.00
C PHE A 179 0.29 -5.28 13.25
N ALA A 180 0.89 -4.62 14.24
CA ALA A 180 0.20 -4.21 15.46
C ALA A 180 -0.90 -3.16 15.17
N ASN A 181 -0.66 -2.27 14.22
CA ASN A 181 -1.59 -1.19 13.86
C ASN A 181 -2.64 -1.60 12.81
N ASN A 182 -2.50 -2.78 12.18
CA ASN A 182 -3.40 -3.24 11.12
C ASN A 182 -4.58 -4.05 11.69
N ALA A 183 -5.38 -3.43 12.55
CA ALA A 183 -6.60 -4.07 13.05
C ALA A 183 -7.72 -4.01 12.00
N GLU A 184 -8.49 -5.08 11.88
CA GLU A 184 -9.72 -5.11 11.08
C GLU A 184 -10.67 -4.00 11.57
N ASP A 185 -11.38 -3.36 10.65
CA ASP A 185 -12.28 -2.22 10.92
C ASP A 185 -11.61 -0.95 11.51
N SER A 186 -10.28 -0.89 11.55
CA SER A 186 -9.55 0.31 11.96
C SER A 186 -9.31 1.28 10.79
N PHE A 187 -8.95 2.53 11.13
CA PHE A 187 -8.36 3.48 10.19
C PHE A 187 -7.01 3.96 10.75
N PRO A 188 -5.96 3.93 9.96
CA PRO A 188 -5.86 3.26 8.65
C PRO A 188 -5.90 1.74 8.75
N HIS A 189 -6.24 1.05 7.64
CA HIS A 189 -6.22 -0.39 7.50
C HIS A 189 -5.69 -0.78 6.10
N SER A 190 -5.03 -1.93 6.00
CA SER A 190 -4.44 -2.40 4.75
C SER A 190 -4.56 -3.91 4.56
N GLU A 191 -5.24 -4.32 3.51
CA GLU A 191 -5.25 -5.73 3.09
C GLU A 191 -3.86 -6.18 2.60
N PHE A 192 -3.04 -5.25 2.11
CA PHE A 192 -1.65 -5.54 1.74
C PHE A 192 -0.80 -5.85 2.97
N ALA A 193 -0.96 -5.11 4.08
CA ALA A 193 -0.32 -5.45 5.35
C ALA A 193 -0.71 -6.85 5.82
N THR A 194 -1.98 -7.22 5.69
CA THR A 194 -2.48 -8.57 6.03
C THR A 194 -1.80 -9.65 5.16
N LEU A 195 -1.62 -9.39 3.86
CA LEU A 195 -0.88 -10.30 2.99
C LEU A 195 0.58 -10.43 3.41
N ILE A 196 1.28 -9.31 3.67
CA ILE A 196 2.69 -9.31 4.12
C ILE A 196 2.81 -10.12 5.41
N GLN A 197 1.95 -9.87 6.39
CA GLN A 197 1.93 -10.60 7.65
C GLN A 197 1.80 -12.11 7.44
N LYS A 198 0.83 -12.54 6.62
CA LYS A 198 0.60 -13.95 6.29
C LYS A 198 1.79 -14.63 5.59
N ILE A 199 2.58 -13.87 4.84
CA ILE A 199 3.73 -14.40 4.10
C ILE A 199 4.96 -14.52 5.00
N LEU A 200 5.08 -13.63 6.02
CA LEU A 200 6.24 -13.57 6.92
C LEU A 200 6.09 -14.44 8.18
N GLN A 201 4.90 -14.87 8.51
CA GLN A 201 4.59 -15.85 9.58
C GLN A 201 4.65 -17.29 9.07
#